data_71ec2a80ad672c5dbb89e6c76aa83f58
#
_entry.id   71ec2a80ad672c5dbb89e6c76aa83f58
#
_cell.length_a   1.000
_cell.length_b   1.000
_cell.length_c   1.000
_cell.angle_alpha   90.00
_cell.angle_beta   90.00
_cell.angle_gamma   90.00
#
_symmetry.space_group_name_H-M   'P 1'
#
loop_
_entity.id
_entity.type
_entity.pdbx_description
1 polymer ?
#
loop_
_entity_poly.entity_id
_entity_poly.type
_entity_poly.pdbx_seq_one_letter_code
_entity_poly.pdbx_strand_id
1 'polypeptide(L)'
;MSLLPLRRPVVSRTTYLILFACYIGICLNLAFYRQVFPLLPVNSLHNWLVFLSMPIVAISVMNILTTLASFLKLDRLVISLFILLSASAQYFIWNFGVVIDRSMITNILDTTPAESFALLSGEMIAVLGLSGVLAVFVAWWVKIRKPATRWRGAAMRLLNIAVSALLIILVAALFYKDYASVFRNNKELVKSLSPSNSIVAVNSWYAHHRMDNLPLVKIGEDATQKAVMHNAPRKNLTIVVLGETSRADNFSLGGYSRDTNPLMRQDGVIYFPHTTSAARQPQFPCRDVLQYAARAL
;
A
#
# COMPACT_ATOMS: atom_id res chain seq x y z
N MET A 1 -31.40 11.93 34.91
CA MET A 1 -31.31 11.01 33.76
C MET A 1 -30.14 10.05 34.04
N SER A 2 -30.43 8.86 34.62
CA SER A 2 -29.40 7.85 34.90
C SER A 2 -28.99 7.20 33.59
N LEU A 3 -27.80 7.51 33.14
CA LEU A 3 -27.17 6.81 32.01
C LEU A 3 -27.09 5.32 32.38
N LEU A 4 -27.88 4.48 31.71
CA LEU A 4 -27.79 3.03 31.84
C LEU A 4 -26.32 2.61 31.59
N PRO A 5 -25.72 1.88 32.55
CA PRO A 5 -24.31 1.44 32.34
C PRO A 5 -24.28 0.54 31.12
N LEU A 6 -23.60 0.99 30.04
CA LEU A 6 -23.36 0.21 28.83
C LEU A 6 -22.67 -1.11 29.21
N ARG A 7 -23.46 -2.20 29.30
CA ARG A 7 -22.94 -3.53 29.62
C ARG A 7 -22.01 -3.97 28.50
N ARG A 8 -20.76 -4.27 28.82
CA ARG A 8 -19.78 -4.79 27.86
C ARG A 8 -20.28 -6.13 27.28
N PRO A 9 -20.43 -6.27 25.96
CA PRO A 9 -20.85 -7.53 25.35
C PRO A 9 -19.83 -8.62 25.64
N VAL A 10 -20.31 -9.83 25.96
CA VAL A 10 -19.47 -10.98 26.27
C VAL A 10 -19.66 -12.01 25.16
N VAL A 11 -18.62 -12.25 24.38
CA VAL A 11 -18.66 -13.19 23.23
C VAL A 11 -17.64 -14.32 23.40
N SER A 12 -17.87 -15.42 22.68
CA SER A 12 -16.85 -16.47 22.59
C SER A 12 -15.64 -15.96 21.79
N ARG A 13 -14.44 -16.53 22.02
CA ARG A 13 -13.25 -16.14 21.26
C ARG A 13 -13.42 -16.40 19.76
N THR A 14 -14.00 -17.52 19.37
CA THR A 14 -14.27 -17.85 17.99
C THR A 14 -15.19 -16.83 17.33
N THR A 15 -16.31 -16.46 17.99
CA THR A 15 -17.23 -15.43 17.49
C THR A 15 -16.52 -14.07 17.35
N TYR A 16 -15.69 -13.70 18.33
CA TYR A 16 -14.89 -12.49 18.29
C TYR A 16 -13.98 -12.45 17.07
N LEU A 17 -13.21 -13.53 16.81
CA LEU A 17 -12.30 -13.63 15.68
C LEU A 17 -13.02 -13.56 14.33
N ILE A 18 -14.15 -14.30 14.19
CA ILE A 18 -14.95 -14.30 12.96
C ILE A 18 -15.54 -12.91 12.69
N LEU A 19 -16.11 -12.23 13.70
CA LEU A 19 -16.68 -10.89 13.51
C LEU A 19 -15.66 -9.88 13.02
N PHE A 20 -14.45 -9.87 13.60
CA PHE A 20 -13.40 -8.98 13.13
C PHE A 20 -12.79 -9.40 11.81
N ALA A 21 -12.72 -10.71 11.50
CA ALA A 21 -12.34 -11.19 10.19
C ALA A 21 -13.36 -10.76 9.11
N CYS A 22 -14.65 -10.80 9.39
CA CYS A 22 -15.70 -10.28 8.51
C CYS A 22 -15.56 -8.76 8.32
N TYR A 23 -15.34 -8.03 9.39
CA TYR A 23 -15.17 -6.58 9.33
C TYR A 23 -13.97 -6.19 8.45
N ILE A 24 -12.81 -6.80 8.68
CA ILE A 24 -11.60 -6.54 7.90
C ILE A 24 -11.79 -7.03 6.45
N GLY A 25 -12.26 -8.27 6.27
CA GLY A 25 -12.39 -8.90 4.97
C GLY A 25 -13.43 -8.26 4.06
N ILE A 26 -14.51 -7.68 4.60
CA ILE A 26 -15.57 -7.03 3.82
C ILE A 26 -15.44 -5.51 3.90
N CYS A 27 -15.67 -4.93 5.09
CA CYS A 27 -15.85 -3.49 5.24
C CYS A 27 -14.56 -2.70 4.94
N LEU A 28 -13.40 -3.23 5.29
CA LEU A 28 -12.12 -2.59 5.05
C LEU A 28 -11.44 -3.04 3.73
N ASN A 29 -12.18 -3.70 2.85
CA ASN A 29 -11.73 -4.08 1.50
C ASN A 29 -12.73 -3.67 0.40
N LEU A 30 -13.63 -2.72 0.68
CA LEU A 30 -14.60 -2.23 -0.31
C LEU A 30 -13.93 -1.64 -1.55
N ALA A 31 -12.78 -0.96 -1.38
CA ALA A 31 -12.00 -0.44 -2.49
C ALA A 31 -11.51 -1.55 -3.44
N PHE A 32 -11.08 -2.69 -2.90
CA PHE A 32 -10.73 -3.87 -3.68
C PHE A 32 -11.94 -4.41 -4.45
N TYR A 33 -13.09 -4.62 -3.80
CA TYR A 33 -14.29 -5.14 -4.46
C TYR A 33 -14.82 -4.19 -5.54
N ARG A 34 -14.73 -2.87 -5.33
CA ARG A 34 -15.05 -1.86 -6.34
C ARG A 34 -14.19 -1.99 -7.59
N GLN A 35 -12.91 -2.33 -7.45
CA GLN A 35 -11.99 -2.53 -8.59
C GLN A 35 -12.25 -3.85 -9.31
N VAL A 36 -12.64 -4.90 -8.58
CA VAL A 36 -12.90 -6.23 -9.15
C VAL A 36 -14.25 -6.29 -9.89
N PHE A 37 -15.28 -5.62 -9.36
CA PHE A 37 -16.64 -5.68 -9.88
C PHE A 37 -16.77 -5.45 -11.40
N PRO A 38 -16.14 -4.41 -11.99
CA PRO A 38 -16.22 -4.18 -13.44
C PRO A 38 -15.46 -5.20 -14.30
N LEU A 39 -14.58 -6.00 -13.70
CA LEU A 39 -13.77 -7.01 -14.40
C LEU A 39 -14.50 -8.34 -14.54
N LEU A 40 -15.55 -8.54 -13.77
CA LEU A 40 -16.42 -9.71 -13.85
C LEU A 40 -17.75 -9.28 -14.47
N PRO A 41 -18.03 -9.64 -15.73
CA PRO A 41 -19.33 -9.35 -16.34
C PRO A 41 -20.43 -10.08 -15.57
N VAL A 42 -21.16 -9.35 -14.73
CA VAL A 42 -22.18 -9.87 -13.81
C VAL A 42 -23.51 -10.24 -14.51
N ASN A 43 -23.43 -10.74 -15.72
CA ASN A 43 -24.55 -11.18 -16.54
C ASN A 43 -24.89 -12.68 -16.39
N SER A 44 -24.12 -13.43 -15.60
CA SER A 44 -24.35 -14.85 -15.33
C SER A 44 -24.29 -15.15 -13.83
N LEU A 45 -25.04 -16.17 -13.40
CA LEU A 45 -25.00 -16.67 -12.02
C LEU A 45 -23.59 -17.12 -11.62
N HIS A 46 -22.84 -17.72 -12.55
CA HIS A 46 -21.48 -18.15 -12.32
C HIS A 46 -20.58 -16.97 -11.88
N ASN A 47 -20.61 -15.87 -12.62
CA ASN A 47 -19.79 -14.69 -12.32
C ASN A 47 -20.18 -14.03 -10.98
N TRP A 48 -21.46 -14.04 -10.63
CA TRP A 48 -21.92 -13.62 -9.31
C TRP A 48 -21.35 -14.52 -8.21
N LEU A 49 -21.33 -15.84 -8.40
CA LEU A 49 -20.76 -16.78 -7.43
C LEU A 49 -19.25 -16.57 -7.29
N VAL A 50 -18.53 -16.33 -8.40
CA VAL A 50 -17.09 -15.96 -8.37
C VAL A 50 -16.89 -14.69 -7.56
N PHE A 51 -17.65 -13.63 -7.82
CA PHE A 51 -17.53 -12.37 -7.08
C PHE A 51 -17.81 -12.54 -5.59
N LEU A 52 -18.91 -13.22 -5.23
CA LEU A 52 -19.30 -13.46 -3.84
C LEU A 52 -18.35 -14.42 -3.10
N SER A 53 -17.60 -15.25 -3.83
CA SER A 53 -16.59 -16.12 -3.23
C SER A 53 -15.36 -15.35 -2.74
N MET A 54 -15.06 -14.18 -3.29
CA MET A 54 -13.88 -13.38 -2.91
C MET A 54 -13.92 -12.88 -1.46
N PRO A 55 -15.04 -12.29 -0.96
CA PRO A 55 -15.16 -11.99 0.46
C PRO A 55 -14.99 -13.23 1.36
N ILE A 56 -15.50 -14.40 0.93
CA ILE A 56 -15.37 -15.64 1.70
C ILE A 56 -13.89 -16.02 1.87
N VAL A 57 -13.10 -15.92 0.80
CA VAL A 57 -11.65 -16.16 0.86
C VAL A 57 -10.95 -15.14 1.75
N ALA A 58 -11.26 -13.85 1.58
CA ALA A 58 -10.66 -12.78 2.39
C ALA A 58 -10.96 -12.96 3.89
N ILE A 59 -12.22 -13.24 4.24
CA ILE A 59 -12.63 -13.54 5.62
C ILE A 59 -11.90 -14.75 6.16
N SER A 60 -11.83 -15.82 5.37
CA SER A 60 -11.21 -17.09 5.79
C SER A 60 -9.71 -16.91 6.06
N VAL A 61 -9.00 -16.18 5.21
CA VAL A 61 -7.58 -15.84 5.43
C VAL A 61 -7.40 -15.00 6.69
N MET A 62 -8.20 -13.94 6.86
CA MET A 62 -8.12 -13.10 8.06
C MET A 62 -8.46 -13.88 9.33
N ASN A 63 -9.45 -14.76 9.26
CA ASN A 63 -9.83 -15.59 10.39
C ASN A 63 -8.72 -16.59 10.77
N ILE A 64 -8.02 -17.20 9.81
CA ILE A 64 -6.87 -18.05 10.07
C ILE A 64 -5.77 -17.26 10.77
N LEU A 65 -5.35 -16.11 10.21
CA LEU A 65 -4.27 -15.29 10.74
C LEU A 65 -4.56 -14.81 12.18
N THR A 66 -5.76 -14.29 12.42
CA THR A 66 -6.14 -13.82 13.75
C THR A 66 -6.32 -14.97 14.75
N THR A 67 -6.77 -16.14 14.28
CA THR A 67 -6.86 -17.36 15.12
C THR A 67 -5.46 -17.87 15.50
N LEU A 68 -4.51 -17.88 14.58
CA LEU A 68 -3.12 -18.22 14.88
C LEU A 68 -2.52 -17.26 15.92
N ALA A 69 -2.72 -15.97 15.76
CA ALA A 69 -2.31 -14.95 16.74
C ALA A 69 -2.93 -15.19 18.12
N SER A 70 -4.14 -15.76 18.18
CA SER A 70 -4.85 -16.04 19.42
C SER A 70 -4.20 -17.15 20.28
N PHE A 71 -3.40 -18.04 19.69
CA PHE A 71 -2.62 -19.03 20.45
C PHE A 71 -1.52 -18.34 21.28
N LEU A 72 -0.95 -17.28 20.76
CA LEU A 72 0.06 -16.43 21.41
C LEU A 72 -0.59 -15.34 22.30
N LYS A 73 -1.93 -15.30 22.41
CA LYS A 73 -2.71 -14.23 23.07
C LYS A 73 -2.49 -12.84 22.48
N LEU A 74 -2.07 -12.77 21.23
CA LEU A 74 -1.82 -11.54 20.47
C LEU A 74 -3.01 -11.14 19.57
N ASP A 75 -4.13 -11.86 19.66
CA ASP A 75 -5.33 -11.65 18.84
C ASP A 75 -5.79 -10.19 18.80
N ARG A 76 -5.86 -9.53 19.94
CA ARG A 76 -6.29 -8.11 19.99
C ARG A 76 -5.30 -7.17 19.32
N LEU A 77 -4.00 -7.39 19.55
CA LEU A 77 -2.96 -6.57 18.93
C LEU A 77 -2.95 -6.74 17.41
N VAL A 78 -2.99 -7.98 16.92
CA VAL A 78 -3.00 -8.28 15.49
C VAL A 78 -4.27 -7.76 14.82
N ILE A 79 -5.45 -7.92 15.45
CA ILE A 79 -6.70 -7.35 14.94
C ILE A 79 -6.61 -5.83 14.87
N SER A 80 -6.10 -5.17 15.92
CA SER A 80 -5.94 -3.70 15.93
C SER A 80 -5.02 -3.23 14.82
N LEU A 81 -3.88 -3.90 14.64
CA LEU A 81 -2.94 -3.60 13.57
C LEU A 81 -3.59 -3.77 12.18
N PHE A 82 -4.28 -4.90 11.96
CA PHE A 82 -4.95 -5.17 10.70
C PHE A 82 -6.07 -4.17 10.40
N ILE A 83 -6.84 -3.77 11.40
CA ILE A 83 -7.88 -2.74 11.25
C ILE A 83 -7.25 -1.41 10.84
N LEU A 84 -6.20 -0.94 11.53
CA LEU A 84 -5.58 0.35 11.24
C LEU A 84 -4.92 0.35 9.85
N LEU A 85 -4.17 -0.69 9.51
CA LEU A 85 -3.55 -0.83 8.19
C LEU A 85 -4.61 -0.88 7.08
N SER A 86 -5.67 -1.67 7.26
CA SER A 86 -6.72 -1.80 6.25
C SER A 86 -7.58 -0.55 6.11
N ALA A 87 -7.90 0.14 7.21
CA ALA A 87 -8.65 1.40 7.17
C ALA A 87 -7.86 2.49 6.43
N SER A 88 -6.56 2.61 6.72
CA SER A 88 -5.68 3.55 6.02
C SER A 88 -5.56 3.19 4.53
N ALA A 89 -5.27 1.94 4.21
CA ALA A 89 -5.17 1.48 2.83
C ALA A 89 -6.47 1.72 2.05
N GLN A 90 -7.62 1.40 2.64
CA GLN A 90 -8.92 1.62 2.02
C GLN A 90 -9.15 3.09 1.69
N TYR A 91 -8.84 4.02 2.63
CA TYR A 91 -8.99 5.46 2.39
C TYR A 91 -8.16 5.93 1.19
N PHE A 92 -6.87 5.57 1.16
CA PHE A 92 -5.98 5.99 0.08
C PHE A 92 -6.33 5.37 -1.27
N ILE A 93 -6.67 4.07 -1.30
CA ILE A 93 -7.08 3.39 -2.54
C ILE A 93 -8.41 3.96 -3.05
N TRP A 94 -9.36 4.24 -2.15
CA TRP A 94 -10.69 4.72 -2.53
C TRP A 94 -10.67 6.14 -3.09
N ASN A 95 -9.97 7.06 -2.42
CA ASN A 95 -9.99 8.49 -2.75
C ASN A 95 -8.92 8.88 -3.78
N PHE A 96 -7.76 8.25 -3.75
CA PHE A 96 -6.63 8.63 -4.61
C PHE A 96 -6.23 7.56 -5.62
N GLY A 97 -6.82 6.36 -5.58
CA GLY A 97 -6.41 5.25 -6.43
C GLY A 97 -4.98 4.74 -6.15
N VAL A 98 -4.38 5.17 -5.06
CA VAL A 98 -2.99 4.86 -4.70
C VAL A 98 -2.94 3.55 -3.94
N VAL A 99 -2.20 2.60 -4.48
CA VAL A 99 -1.96 1.29 -3.85
C VAL A 99 -0.78 1.40 -2.89
N ILE A 100 -0.90 0.76 -1.71
CA ILE A 100 0.20 0.71 -0.74
C ILE A 100 1.19 -0.35 -1.18
N ASP A 101 2.23 0.08 -1.88
CA ASP A 101 3.36 -0.73 -2.31
C ASP A 101 4.67 -0.25 -1.65
N ARG A 102 5.81 -0.80 -2.10
CA ARG A 102 7.13 -0.41 -1.61
C ARG A 102 7.39 1.09 -1.75
N SER A 103 6.98 1.67 -2.88
CA SER A 103 7.20 3.09 -3.16
C SER A 103 6.43 3.98 -2.20
N MET A 104 5.20 3.57 -1.87
CA MET A 104 4.39 4.29 -0.90
C MET A 104 4.98 4.22 0.51
N ILE A 105 5.59 3.08 0.90
CA ILE A 105 6.31 2.99 2.18
C ILE A 105 7.51 3.94 2.21
N THR A 106 8.29 4.00 1.13
CA THR A 106 9.39 4.96 1.01
C THR A 106 8.87 6.39 1.14
N ASN A 107 7.83 6.75 0.40
CA ASN A 107 7.23 8.08 0.49
C ASN A 107 6.76 8.43 1.91
N ILE A 108 6.11 7.48 2.62
CA ILE A 108 5.66 7.70 4.01
C ILE A 108 6.86 7.99 4.93
N LEU A 109 7.98 7.28 4.74
CA LEU A 109 9.17 7.44 5.58
C LEU A 109 9.96 8.72 5.25
N ASP A 110 9.95 9.15 3.99
CA ASP A 110 10.66 10.33 3.51
C ASP A 110 9.83 11.62 3.66
N THR A 111 8.51 11.51 3.90
CA THR A 111 7.60 12.66 4.06
C THR A 111 7.92 13.44 5.33
N THR A 112 8.08 14.76 5.18
CA THR A 112 8.34 15.65 6.32
C THR A 112 7.10 15.82 7.20
N PRO A 113 7.24 16.15 8.49
CA PRO A 113 6.09 16.41 9.36
C PRO A 113 5.16 17.50 8.81
N ALA A 114 5.69 18.55 8.19
CA ALA A 114 4.90 19.63 7.61
C ALA A 114 4.00 19.12 6.46
N GLU A 115 4.53 18.30 5.57
CA GLU A 115 3.78 17.66 4.49
C GLU A 115 2.74 16.68 5.02
N SER A 116 3.10 15.89 6.05
CA SER A 116 2.16 14.97 6.70
C SER A 116 0.96 15.72 7.28
N PHE A 117 1.16 16.86 7.94
CA PHE A 117 0.08 17.69 8.45
C PHE A 117 -0.77 18.31 7.34
N ALA A 118 -0.18 18.67 6.19
CA ALA A 118 -0.92 19.20 5.04
C ALA A 118 -1.83 18.15 4.38
N LEU A 119 -1.51 16.87 4.50
CA LEU A 119 -2.34 15.76 3.99
C LEU A 119 -3.53 15.42 4.92
N LEU A 120 -3.52 15.88 6.17
CA LEU A 120 -4.61 15.63 7.12
C LEU A 120 -5.86 16.45 6.76
N SER A 121 -6.79 15.83 6.06
CA SER A 121 -8.10 16.40 5.81
C SER A 121 -9.11 16.00 6.89
N GLY A 122 -10.14 16.82 7.09
CA GLY A 122 -11.25 16.48 8.01
C GLY A 122 -11.94 15.17 7.61
N GLU A 123 -12.05 14.88 6.32
CA GLU A 123 -12.60 13.64 5.80
C GLU A 123 -11.72 12.43 6.18
N MET A 124 -10.40 12.53 6.01
CA MET A 124 -9.45 11.50 6.41
C MET A 124 -9.58 11.18 7.90
N ILE A 125 -9.60 12.20 8.75
CA ILE A 125 -9.75 12.04 10.20
C ILE A 125 -11.08 11.35 10.54
N ALA A 126 -12.18 11.75 9.92
CA ALA A 126 -13.49 11.14 10.14
C ALA A 126 -13.52 9.67 9.70
N VAL A 127 -13.04 9.36 8.50
CA VAL A 127 -13.02 7.98 7.98
C VAL A 127 -12.13 7.08 8.83
N LEU A 128 -10.88 7.49 9.12
CA LEU A 128 -9.97 6.71 9.94
C LEU A 128 -10.43 6.61 11.40
N GLY A 129 -11.04 7.67 11.93
CA GLY A 129 -11.62 7.68 13.25
C GLY A 129 -12.77 6.67 13.40
N LEU A 130 -13.69 6.64 12.44
CA LEU A 130 -14.86 5.76 12.47
C LEU A 130 -14.51 4.32 12.09
N SER A 131 -13.79 4.11 10.99
CA SER A 131 -13.49 2.76 10.49
C SER A 131 -12.27 2.13 11.17
N GLY A 132 -11.31 2.92 11.62
CA GLY A 132 -10.10 2.44 12.28
C GLY A 132 -10.20 2.50 13.81
N VAL A 133 -10.11 3.73 14.36
CA VAL A 133 -9.96 3.94 15.80
C VAL A 133 -11.17 3.43 16.60
N LEU A 134 -12.39 3.72 16.16
CA LEU A 134 -13.60 3.23 16.83
C LEU A 134 -13.70 1.70 16.80
N ALA A 135 -13.35 1.08 15.68
CA ALA A 135 -13.34 -0.38 15.56
C ALA A 135 -12.28 -1.04 16.47
N VAL A 136 -11.10 -0.43 16.61
CA VAL A 136 -10.08 -0.85 17.58
C VAL A 136 -10.60 -0.68 19.01
N PHE A 137 -11.23 0.45 19.32
CA PHE A 137 -11.86 0.66 20.63
C PHE A 137 -12.88 -0.45 20.94
N VAL A 138 -13.75 -0.80 19.99
CA VAL A 138 -14.73 -1.88 20.14
C VAL A 138 -14.02 -3.22 20.37
N ALA A 139 -12.93 -3.50 19.65
CA ALA A 139 -12.15 -4.73 19.81
C ALA A 139 -11.60 -4.89 21.24
N TRP A 140 -11.20 -3.79 21.88
CA TRP A 140 -10.72 -3.81 23.25
C TRP A 140 -11.83 -3.75 24.29
N TRP A 141 -12.97 -3.15 23.97
CA TRP A 141 -14.11 -3.02 24.87
C TRP A 141 -14.86 -4.35 25.06
N VAL A 142 -14.96 -5.17 24.00
CA VAL A 142 -15.63 -6.48 24.05
C VAL A 142 -14.90 -7.44 25.00
N LYS A 143 -15.67 -8.10 25.90
CA LYS A 143 -15.14 -9.14 26.79
C LYS A 143 -15.16 -10.50 26.11
N ILE A 144 -14.00 -11.15 26.07
CA ILE A 144 -13.86 -12.51 25.51
C ILE A 144 -14.09 -13.50 26.65
N ARG A 145 -15.08 -14.39 26.45
CA ARG A 145 -15.36 -15.48 27.40
C ARG A 145 -14.22 -16.47 27.42
N LYS A 146 -13.75 -16.82 28.59
CA LYS A 146 -12.76 -17.88 28.75
C LYS A 146 -13.40 -19.25 28.43
N PRO A 147 -12.71 -20.16 27.72
CA PRO A 147 -13.20 -21.51 27.49
C PRO A 147 -13.25 -22.29 28.81
N ALA A 148 -14.14 -23.28 28.90
CA ALA A 148 -14.30 -24.12 30.09
C ALA A 148 -13.00 -24.90 30.42
N THR A 149 -12.30 -25.38 29.40
CA THR A 149 -11.00 -26.05 29.54
C THR A 149 -10.04 -25.55 28.48
N ARG A 150 -8.73 -25.64 28.74
CA ARG A 150 -7.69 -25.26 27.76
C ARG A 150 -7.78 -26.09 26.48
N TRP A 151 -8.07 -27.39 26.60
CA TRP A 151 -8.23 -28.30 25.47
C TRP A 151 -9.41 -27.94 24.58
N ARG A 152 -10.58 -27.64 25.18
CA ARG A 152 -11.75 -27.19 24.44
C ARG A 152 -11.47 -25.87 23.71
N GLY A 153 -10.72 -24.96 24.35
CA GLY A 153 -10.30 -23.71 23.70
C GLY A 153 -9.36 -23.93 22.52
N ALA A 154 -8.42 -24.87 22.62
CA ALA A 154 -7.53 -25.24 21.52
C ALA A 154 -8.28 -25.95 20.39
N ALA A 155 -9.12 -26.93 20.72
CA ALA A 155 -9.93 -27.64 19.74
C ALA A 155 -10.83 -26.70 18.92
N MET A 156 -11.51 -25.73 19.56
CA MET A 156 -12.34 -24.74 18.87
C MET A 156 -11.54 -23.84 17.92
N ARG A 157 -10.30 -23.49 18.26
CA ARG A 157 -9.42 -22.71 17.39
C ARG A 157 -8.95 -23.55 16.19
N LEU A 158 -8.54 -24.80 16.43
CA LEU A 158 -8.16 -25.72 15.34
C LEU A 158 -9.36 -25.97 14.40
N LEU A 159 -10.55 -26.19 14.94
CA LEU A 159 -11.77 -26.32 14.14
C LEU A 159 -12.04 -25.05 13.32
N ASN A 160 -11.89 -23.88 13.93
CA ASN A 160 -12.06 -22.60 13.24
C ASN A 160 -11.08 -22.43 12.06
N ILE A 161 -9.82 -22.82 12.26
CA ILE A 161 -8.80 -22.82 11.19
C ILE A 161 -9.18 -23.86 10.11
N ALA A 162 -9.56 -25.08 10.52
CA ALA A 162 -9.91 -26.16 9.58
C ALA A 162 -11.10 -25.78 8.69
N VAL A 163 -12.17 -25.20 9.27
CA VAL A 163 -13.32 -24.70 8.52
C VAL A 163 -12.92 -23.60 7.54
N SER A 164 -12.11 -22.63 7.97
CA SER A 164 -11.64 -21.56 7.09
C SER A 164 -10.76 -22.09 5.95
N ALA A 165 -9.87 -23.03 6.24
CA ALA A 165 -9.02 -23.68 5.24
C ALA A 165 -9.88 -24.49 4.24
N LEU A 166 -10.87 -25.21 4.72
CA LEU A 166 -11.80 -25.96 3.88
C LEU A 166 -12.58 -25.03 2.94
N LEU A 167 -13.05 -23.88 3.42
CA LEU A 167 -13.71 -22.87 2.58
C LEU A 167 -12.80 -22.35 1.47
N ILE A 168 -11.53 -22.06 1.80
CA ILE A 168 -10.54 -21.62 0.80
C ILE A 168 -10.31 -22.71 -0.26
N ILE A 169 -10.12 -23.97 0.17
CA ILE A 169 -9.94 -25.12 -0.73
C ILE A 169 -11.14 -25.30 -1.62
N LEU A 170 -12.36 -25.22 -1.07
CA LEU A 170 -13.59 -25.36 -1.82
C LEU A 170 -13.73 -24.27 -2.90
N VAL A 171 -13.49 -23.01 -2.52
CA VAL A 171 -13.52 -21.89 -3.48
C VAL A 171 -12.44 -22.06 -4.55
N ALA A 172 -11.23 -22.47 -4.16
CA ALA A 172 -10.15 -22.73 -5.10
C ALA A 172 -10.52 -23.88 -6.07
N ALA A 173 -11.10 -24.97 -5.59
CA ALA A 173 -11.50 -26.08 -6.43
C ALA A 173 -12.60 -25.70 -7.45
N LEU A 174 -13.55 -24.84 -7.05
CA LEU A 174 -14.67 -24.44 -7.89
C LEU A 174 -14.31 -23.33 -8.89
N PHE A 175 -13.47 -22.37 -8.49
CA PHE A 175 -13.28 -21.10 -9.22
C PHE A 175 -11.81 -20.80 -9.57
N TYR A 176 -10.90 -21.79 -9.52
CA TYR A 176 -9.47 -21.59 -9.79
C TYR A 176 -9.20 -20.88 -11.13
N LYS A 177 -9.90 -21.30 -12.19
CA LYS A 177 -9.72 -20.75 -13.54
C LYS A 177 -10.08 -19.25 -13.59
N ASP A 178 -11.18 -18.89 -12.94
CA ASP A 178 -11.68 -17.50 -12.90
C ASP A 178 -10.72 -16.61 -12.11
N TYR A 179 -10.30 -17.06 -10.93
CA TYR A 179 -9.31 -16.36 -10.11
C TYR A 179 -7.97 -16.18 -10.86
N ALA A 180 -7.47 -17.26 -11.46
CA ALA A 180 -6.24 -17.23 -12.24
C ALA A 180 -6.34 -16.24 -13.42
N SER A 181 -7.48 -16.19 -14.12
CA SER A 181 -7.72 -15.24 -15.21
C SER A 181 -7.74 -13.81 -14.71
N VAL A 182 -8.53 -13.50 -13.68
CA VAL A 182 -8.67 -12.14 -13.14
C VAL A 182 -7.34 -11.61 -12.62
N PHE A 183 -6.65 -12.37 -11.76
CA PHE A 183 -5.43 -11.89 -11.11
C PHE A 183 -4.19 -11.90 -12.01
N ARG A 184 -4.11 -12.82 -12.99
CA ARG A 184 -3.02 -12.81 -13.97
C ARG A 184 -3.07 -11.60 -14.87
N ASN A 185 -4.27 -11.21 -15.30
CA ASN A 185 -4.47 -10.08 -16.19
C ASN A 185 -4.42 -8.73 -15.45
N ASN A 186 -4.70 -8.72 -14.15
CA ASN A 186 -4.78 -7.51 -13.32
C ASN A 186 -3.90 -7.66 -12.06
N LYS A 187 -2.58 -7.71 -12.24
CA LYS A 187 -1.62 -7.92 -11.14
C LYS A 187 -1.70 -6.86 -10.04
N GLU A 188 -2.10 -5.65 -10.37
CA GLU A 188 -2.25 -4.55 -9.40
C GLU A 188 -3.40 -4.77 -8.40
N LEU A 189 -4.40 -5.59 -8.76
CA LEU A 189 -5.51 -5.92 -7.84
C LEU A 189 -5.02 -6.60 -6.56
N VAL A 190 -4.01 -7.46 -6.67
CA VAL A 190 -3.46 -8.16 -5.49
C VAL A 190 -2.89 -7.16 -4.49
N LYS A 191 -2.36 -6.05 -4.98
CA LYS A 191 -1.80 -4.98 -4.16
C LYS A 191 -2.88 -4.13 -3.47
N SER A 192 -4.15 -4.20 -3.89
CA SER A 192 -5.24 -3.47 -3.25
C SER A 192 -5.94 -4.25 -2.14
N LEU A 193 -5.61 -5.54 -1.96
CA LEU A 193 -6.18 -6.38 -0.90
C LEU A 193 -5.48 -6.15 0.44
N SER A 194 -6.19 -5.57 1.40
CA SER A 194 -5.67 -5.22 2.72
C SER A 194 -6.00 -6.29 3.78
N PRO A 195 -5.11 -6.50 4.77
CA PRO A 195 -3.84 -5.85 5.06
C PRO A 195 -2.63 -6.49 4.38
N SER A 196 -2.82 -7.51 3.53
CA SER A 196 -1.71 -8.24 2.88
C SER A 196 -0.81 -7.35 2.04
N ASN A 197 -1.39 -6.36 1.34
CA ASN A 197 -0.64 -5.35 0.59
C ASN A 197 0.38 -4.61 1.47
N SER A 198 -0.04 -4.09 2.61
CA SER A 198 0.82 -3.34 3.52
C SER A 198 1.95 -4.21 4.09
N ILE A 199 1.65 -5.47 4.43
CA ILE A 199 2.66 -6.42 4.94
C ILE A 199 3.70 -6.71 3.86
N VAL A 200 3.25 -7.00 2.62
CA VAL A 200 4.14 -7.25 1.49
C VAL A 200 4.96 -6.01 1.13
N ALA A 201 4.36 -4.83 1.18
CA ALA A 201 5.02 -3.56 0.91
C ALA A 201 6.17 -3.29 1.90
N VAL A 202 5.91 -3.45 3.21
CA VAL A 202 6.94 -3.28 4.26
C VAL A 202 8.07 -4.29 4.09
N ASN A 203 7.74 -5.58 3.85
CA ASN A 203 8.75 -6.60 3.65
C ASN A 203 9.60 -6.32 2.39
N SER A 204 8.96 -5.91 1.29
CA SER A 204 9.65 -5.53 0.05
C SER A 204 10.55 -4.31 0.26
N TRP A 205 10.07 -3.30 0.98
CA TRP A 205 10.87 -2.12 1.34
C TRP A 205 12.11 -2.53 2.15
N TYR A 206 11.93 -3.33 3.20
CA TYR A 206 13.04 -3.78 4.04
C TYR A 206 14.09 -4.58 3.26
N ALA A 207 13.66 -5.50 2.39
CA ALA A 207 14.55 -6.30 1.56
C ALA A 207 15.40 -5.43 0.61
N HIS A 208 14.81 -4.41 -0.01
CA HIS A 208 15.51 -3.52 -0.93
C HIS A 208 16.38 -2.50 -0.20
N HIS A 209 15.93 -1.96 0.94
CA HIS A 209 16.74 -1.02 1.74
C HIS A 209 18.07 -1.63 2.20
N ARG A 210 18.10 -2.94 2.43
CA ARG A 210 19.37 -3.64 2.70
C ARG A 210 20.30 -3.70 1.48
N MET A 211 19.74 -3.70 0.26
CA MET A 211 20.54 -3.71 -0.99
C MET A 211 21.02 -2.29 -1.35
N ASP A 212 20.26 -1.26 -1.00
CA ASP A 212 20.63 0.14 -1.27
C ASP A 212 21.84 0.60 -0.42
N ASN A 213 22.16 -0.12 0.66
CA ASN A 213 23.34 0.09 1.49
C ASN A 213 24.61 -0.63 1.01
N LEU A 214 24.60 -1.21 -0.20
CA LEU A 214 25.81 -1.76 -0.80
C LEU A 214 26.79 -0.63 -1.14
N PRO A 215 28.12 -0.89 -1.07
CA PRO A 215 29.12 0.11 -1.42
C PRO A 215 28.94 0.55 -2.87
N LEU A 216 28.91 1.88 -3.08
CA LEU A 216 28.76 2.46 -4.40
C LEU A 216 29.95 2.08 -5.29
N VAL A 217 29.67 1.55 -6.45
CA VAL A 217 30.68 1.31 -7.49
C VAL A 217 31.01 2.62 -8.16
N LYS A 218 32.28 3.00 -8.19
CA LYS A 218 32.72 4.18 -8.93
C LYS A 218 32.54 3.94 -10.42
N ILE A 219 31.85 4.85 -11.08
CA ILE A 219 31.59 4.81 -12.52
C ILE A 219 32.26 6.04 -13.15
N GLY A 220 32.83 5.89 -14.36
CA GLY A 220 33.40 7.01 -15.09
C GLY A 220 34.80 7.41 -14.63
N GLU A 221 35.55 6.51 -14.02
CA GLU A 221 36.96 6.76 -13.65
C GLU A 221 37.86 7.00 -14.90
N ASP A 222 37.38 6.60 -16.09
CA ASP A 222 37.96 6.83 -17.38
C ASP A 222 37.56 8.17 -18.04
N ALA A 223 36.65 8.93 -17.40
CA ALA A 223 36.21 10.21 -17.93
C ALA A 223 37.31 11.27 -17.84
N THR A 224 37.58 11.92 -18.97
CA THR A 224 38.58 12.98 -19.07
C THR A 224 37.92 14.29 -19.52
N GLN A 225 38.37 15.43 -18.96
CA GLN A 225 37.94 16.74 -19.44
C GLN A 225 38.50 17.04 -20.82
N LYS A 226 37.69 17.60 -21.72
CA LYS A 226 38.18 18.10 -22.99
C LYS A 226 39.17 19.25 -22.76
N ALA A 227 40.22 19.30 -23.61
CA ALA A 227 41.28 20.29 -23.49
C ALA A 227 40.79 21.77 -23.44
N VAL A 228 39.68 22.06 -24.12
CA VAL A 228 39.04 23.40 -24.10
C VAL A 228 38.55 23.82 -22.71
N MET A 229 38.11 22.89 -21.91
CA MET A 229 37.62 23.18 -20.52
C MET A 229 38.82 23.25 -19.55
N HIS A 230 39.85 22.46 -19.77
CA HIS A 230 41.02 22.41 -18.89
C HIS A 230 41.88 23.70 -18.96
N ASN A 231 41.95 24.33 -20.11
CA ASN A 231 42.76 25.51 -20.38
C ASN A 231 41.96 26.81 -20.34
N ALA A 232 40.74 26.81 -19.80
CA ALA A 232 39.91 28.01 -19.72
C ALA A 232 40.56 29.04 -18.75
N PRO A 233 40.69 30.34 -19.16
CA PRO A 233 41.31 31.37 -18.36
C PRO A 233 40.46 31.76 -17.11
N ARG A 234 39.25 31.25 -17.02
CA ARG A 234 38.31 31.48 -15.90
C ARG A 234 37.83 30.16 -15.34
N LYS A 235 37.49 30.14 -14.06
CA LYS A 235 36.86 28.98 -13.41
C LYS A 235 35.50 28.71 -14.04
N ASN A 236 35.24 27.46 -14.39
CA ASN A 236 33.95 27.02 -14.89
C ASN A 236 32.99 26.81 -13.69
N LEU A 237 31.78 27.38 -13.78
CA LEU A 237 30.72 27.14 -12.82
C LEU A 237 29.59 26.39 -13.56
N THR A 238 29.30 25.19 -13.09
CA THR A 238 28.15 24.42 -13.58
C THR A 238 27.08 24.40 -12.49
N ILE A 239 25.88 24.89 -12.85
CA ILE A 239 24.72 24.86 -11.96
C ILE A 239 23.78 23.77 -12.50
N VAL A 240 23.51 22.74 -11.70
CA VAL A 240 22.56 21.69 -12.01
C VAL A 240 21.25 21.99 -11.26
N VAL A 241 20.19 22.22 -12.01
CA VAL A 241 18.83 22.38 -11.46
C VAL A 241 18.05 21.10 -11.77
N LEU A 242 17.77 20.33 -10.72
CA LEU A 242 16.98 19.11 -10.85
C LEU A 242 15.51 19.47 -10.71
N GLY A 243 14.75 19.30 -11.80
CA GLY A 243 13.29 19.47 -11.79
C GLY A 243 12.59 18.25 -11.22
N GLU A 244 11.51 18.46 -10.48
CA GLU A 244 10.65 17.42 -9.94
C GLU A 244 9.23 17.58 -10.46
N THR A 245 8.54 16.43 -10.71
CA THR A 245 7.13 16.34 -11.14
C THR A 245 6.76 17.08 -12.41
N SER A 246 7.72 17.51 -13.24
CA SER A 246 7.46 18.15 -14.54
C SER A 246 7.24 17.12 -15.64
N ARG A 247 6.02 17.12 -16.23
CA ARG A 247 5.69 16.19 -17.34
C ARG A 247 6.16 16.79 -18.66
N ALA A 248 6.95 16.02 -19.42
CA ALA A 248 7.43 16.43 -20.75
C ALA A 248 6.27 16.74 -21.71
N ASP A 249 5.17 15.97 -21.64
CA ASP A 249 3.97 16.19 -22.46
C ASP A 249 3.31 17.57 -22.27
N ASN A 250 3.58 18.23 -21.14
CA ASN A 250 3.01 19.53 -20.81
C ASN A 250 3.99 20.69 -21.00
N PHE A 251 5.14 20.44 -21.64
CA PHE A 251 6.10 21.49 -22.00
C PHE A 251 5.75 22.14 -23.34
N SER A 252 5.55 23.47 -23.35
CA SER A 252 5.26 24.22 -24.58
C SER A 252 6.43 24.20 -25.57
N LEU A 253 7.65 24.09 -25.07
CA LEU A 253 8.85 23.88 -25.91
C LEU A 253 8.84 22.53 -26.64
N GLY A 254 8.13 21.54 -26.13
CA GLY A 254 7.92 20.24 -26.75
C GLY A 254 6.68 20.13 -27.65
N GLY A 255 5.93 21.24 -27.86
CA GLY A 255 4.75 21.27 -28.70
C GLY A 255 3.40 21.23 -27.96
N TYR A 256 3.40 21.36 -26.63
CA TYR A 256 2.14 21.47 -25.87
C TYR A 256 1.41 22.77 -26.25
N SER A 257 0.07 22.68 -26.40
CA SER A 257 -0.77 23.79 -26.91
C SER A 257 -0.87 25.02 -26.00
N ARG A 258 -0.66 24.84 -24.68
CA ARG A 258 -0.62 25.93 -23.69
C ARG A 258 0.82 26.39 -23.49
N ASP A 259 1.02 27.70 -23.34
CA ASP A 259 2.36 28.24 -23.06
C ASP A 259 2.71 28.08 -21.57
N THR A 260 3.37 26.96 -21.27
CA THR A 260 3.75 26.57 -19.91
C THR A 260 5.19 26.97 -19.55
N ASN A 261 6.02 27.31 -20.54
CA ASN A 261 7.44 27.65 -20.36
C ASN A 261 7.82 28.97 -21.06
N PRO A 262 7.09 30.10 -20.82
CA PRO A 262 7.33 31.38 -21.57
C PRO A 262 8.73 31.94 -21.30
N LEU A 263 9.21 31.90 -20.03
CA LEU A 263 10.53 32.41 -19.67
C LEU A 263 11.66 31.59 -20.30
N MET A 264 11.56 30.26 -20.28
CA MET A 264 12.53 29.40 -20.91
C MET A 264 12.64 29.64 -22.41
N ARG A 265 11.51 29.98 -23.08
CA ARG A 265 11.48 30.33 -24.50
C ARG A 265 12.19 31.67 -24.73
N GLN A 266 11.98 32.66 -23.87
CA GLN A 266 12.66 33.97 -23.95
C GLN A 266 14.17 33.87 -23.75
N ASP A 267 14.61 33.00 -22.83
CA ASP A 267 16.01 32.79 -22.50
C ASP A 267 16.74 31.92 -23.54
N GLY A 268 16.04 31.41 -24.57
CA GLY A 268 16.64 30.64 -25.64
C GLY A 268 17.28 29.33 -25.19
N VAL A 269 16.67 28.64 -24.20
CA VAL A 269 17.20 27.38 -23.67
C VAL A 269 17.22 26.28 -24.76
N ILE A 270 18.21 25.41 -24.70
CA ILE A 270 18.28 24.22 -25.53
C ILE A 270 17.38 23.15 -24.93
N TYR A 271 16.31 22.78 -25.64
CA TYR A 271 15.37 21.75 -25.23
C TYR A 271 15.66 20.42 -25.96
N PHE A 272 15.66 19.32 -25.22
CA PHE A 272 15.88 17.98 -25.78
C PHE A 272 14.59 17.17 -25.71
N PRO A 273 13.76 17.12 -26.77
CA PRO A 273 12.43 16.52 -26.76
C PRO A 273 12.41 14.99 -26.60
N HIS A 274 13.51 14.33 -26.97
CA HIS A 274 13.62 12.86 -26.95
C HIS A 274 14.54 12.33 -25.86
N THR A 275 14.63 13.05 -24.74
CA THR A 275 15.42 12.60 -23.59
C THR A 275 14.66 11.55 -22.80
N THR A 276 15.32 10.40 -22.57
CA THR A 276 14.77 9.33 -21.75
C THR A 276 15.53 9.26 -20.43
N SER A 277 14.80 9.30 -19.31
CA SER A 277 15.40 9.08 -18.00
C SER A 277 15.74 7.60 -17.80
N ALA A 278 16.93 7.30 -17.32
CA ALA A 278 17.32 5.95 -16.91
C ALA A 278 16.56 5.49 -15.67
N ALA A 279 16.08 6.44 -14.83
CA ALA A 279 15.28 6.17 -13.67
C ALA A 279 13.78 6.30 -13.99
N ARG A 280 13.07 5.20 -14.04
CA ARG A 280 11.62 5.16 -14.33
C ARG A 280 10.74 5.59 -13.13
N GLN A 281 11.31 5.80 -11.95
CA GLN A 281 10.56 6.11 -10.74
C GLN A 281 11.24 7.25 -9.99
N PRO A 282 10.47 8.18 -9.38
CA PRO A 282 10.99 9.26 -8.53
C PRO A 282 11.65 8.75 -7.24
N GLN A 283 11.88 7.45 -7.11
CA GLN A 283 12.42 6.77 -5.94
C GLN A 283 13.95 6.79 -5.82
N PHE A 284 14.65 7.33 -6.83
CA PHE A 284 16.04 7.73 -6.59
C PHE A 284 15.97 9.11 -5.94
N PRO A 285 16.24 9.23 -4.63
CA PRO A 285 16.29 10.54 -4.02
C PRO A 285 17.24 11.41 -4.82
N CYS A 286 16.89 12.68 -5.05
CA CYS A 286 17.75 13.70 -5.67
C CYS A 286 19.16 13.68 -5.09
N ARG A 287 19.28 13.21 -3.86
CA ARG A 287 20.50 12.93 -3.13
C ARG A 287 21.47 12.03 -3.88
N ASP A 288 21.00 10.97 -4.56
CA ASP A 288 21.89 10.01 -5.24
C ASP A 288 22.41 10.59 -6.56
N VAL A 289 21.59 11.32 -7.32
CA VAL A 289 22.02 12.03 -8.53
C VAL A 289 23.02 13.14 -8.18
N LEU A 290 22.79 13.89 -7.11
CA LEU A 290 23.71 14.93 -6.65
C LEU A 290 25.00 14.37 -6.04
N GLN A 291 24.96 13.21 -5.37
CA GLN A 291 26.18 12.51 -4.94
C GLN A 291 27.01 12.01 -6.10
N TYR A 292 26.39 11.59 -7.21
CA TYR A 292 27.11 11.27 -8.45
C TYR A 292 27.73 12.50 -9.08
N ALA A 293 27.00 13.61 -9.18
CA ALA A 293 27.52 14.86 -9.73
C ALA A 293 28.62 15.48 -8.86
N ALA A 294 28.48 15.47 -7.55
CA ALA A 294 29.46 16.04 -6.61
C ALA A 294 30.77 15.21 -6.48
N ARG A 295 30.79 13.95 -6.91
CA ARG A 295 31.97 13.10 -6.93
C ARG A 295 32.69 13.07 -8.29
N ALA A 296 32.04 13.60 -9.33
CA ALA A 296 32.60 13.73 -10.68
C ALA A 296 33.29 15.09 -10.92
N LEU A 297 33.26 16.01 -9.95
CA LEU A 297 33.98 17.28 -9.88
C LEU A 297 35.14 17.20 -8.89
#